data_5c5641f37e29a0a99fe3a41238a69c08
#
_entry.id   5c5641f37e29a0a99fe3a41238a69c08
#
_cell.length_a   1.000
_cell.length_b   1.000
_cell.length_c   1.000
_cell.angle_alpha   90.00
_cell.angle_beta   90.00
_cell.angle_gamma   90.00
#
_symmetry.space_group_name_H-M   'P 1'
#
loop_
_entity.id
_entity.type
_entity.pdbx_description
1 polymer ?
#
loop_
_entity_poly.entity_id
_entity_poly.type
_entity_poly.pdbx_seq_one_letter_code
_entity_poly.pdbx_strand_id
1 'polypeptide(L)'
;MSRLLDTNSLIKDFREKRFTKGSISMITLIEFLRGVSEKKRRRVKSALEEAYEVIDLDNDVILEYCRLYDELRGKGEMIGDADLLIAASAKARKLTLMTLDKGFKKLENLGVKVVVEEG
;
A
#
# COMPACT_ATOMS: atom_id res chain seq x y z
N MET A 1 -15.79 -2.39 5.35
CA MET A 1 -14.85 -2.53 4.24
C MET A 1 -13.42 -2.57 4.81
N SER A 2 -12.70 -3.63 4.50
CA SER A 2 -11.30 -3.75 4.95
C SER A 2 -10.38 -3.02 3.98
N ARG A 3 -9.49 -2.20 4.51
CA ARG A 3 -8.69 -1.26 3.72
C ARG A 3 -7.21 -1.46 3.91
N LEU A 4 -6.47 -1.21 2.82
CA LEU A 4 -5.02 -1.09 2.87
C LEU A 4 -4.67 0.32 2.38
N LEU A 5 -3.94 1.06 3.20
CA LEU A 5 -3.52 2.42 2.85
C LEU A 5 -2.19 2.35 2.11
N ASP A 6 -2.09 3.10 1.00
CA ASP A 6 -0.78 3.29 0.39
C ASP A 6 0.03 4.31 1.20
N THR A 7 1.26 4.55 0.80
CA THR A 7 2.16 5.38 1.60
C THR A 7 1.66 6.82 1.77
N ASN A 8 1.15 7.43 0.71
CA ASN A 8 0.67 8.80 0.79
C ASN A 8 -0.62 8.92 1.60
N SER A 9 -1.50 7.93 1.52
CA SER A 9 -2.70 7.89 2.36
C SER A 9 -2.33 7.75 3.83
N LEU A 10 -1.34 6.92 4.15
CA LEU A 10 -0.85 6.79 5.52
C LEU A 10 -0.25 8.10 6.03
N ILE A 11 0.56 8.75 5.22
CA ILE A 11 1.17 10.04 5.59
C ILE A 11 0.08 11.07 5.87
N LYS A 12 -0.95 11.11 5.03
CA LYS A 12 -2.08 12.02 5.22
C LYS A 12 -2.81 11.74 6.54
N ASP A 13 -3.14 10.48 6.80
CA ASP A 13 -3.80 10.08 8.05
C ASP A 13 -2.97 10.45 9.26
N PHE A 14 -1.67 10.20 9.19
CA PHE A 14 -0.74 10.53 10.28
C PHE A 14 -0.70 12.04 10.52
N ARG A 15 -0.63 12.82 9.45
CA ARG A 15 -0.59 14.30 9.52
C ARG A 15 -1.89 14.87 10.08
N GLU A 16 -3.02 14.29 9.71
CA GLU A 16 -4.34 14.72 10.17
C GLU A 16 -4.75 14.07 11.48
N LYS A 17 -3.89 13.25 12.05
CA LYS A 17 -4.13 12.50 13.28
C LYS A 17 -5.39 11.63 13.20
N ARG A 18 -5.66 11.10 12.02
CA ARG A 18 -6.75 10.15 11.78
C ARG A 18 -6.17 8.75 11.74
N PHE A 19 -6.31 8.02 12.82
CA PHE A 19 -5.78 6.67 12.91
C PHE A 19 -6.91 5.68 12.68
N THR A 20 -7.40 5.61 11.44
CA THR A 20 -8.45 4.67 11.09
C THR A 20 -7.88 3.26 11.00
N LYS A 21 -8.68 2.28 11.41
CA LYS A 21 -8.29 0.87 11.31
C LYS A 21 -8.00 0.50 9.87
N GLY A 22 -6.97 -0.29 9.65
CA GLY A 22 -6.63 -0.77 8.33
C GLY A 22 -5.32 -1.52 8.33
N SER A 23 -4.87 -1.83 7.12
CA SER A 23 -3.61 -2.52 6.90
C SER A 23 -2.68 -1.64 6.09
N ILE A 24 -1.40 -1.90 6.18
CA ILE A 24 -0.38 -1.29 5.32
C ILE A 24 0.54 -2.39 4.82
N SER A 25 1.09 -2.20 3.64
CA SER A 25 2.12 -3.08 3.10
C SER A 25 3.43 -2.87 3.87
N MET A 26 4.25 -3.91 3.95
CA MET A 26 5.62 -3.79 4.44
C MET A 26 6.38 -2.73 3.65
N ILE A 27 6.09 -2.57 2.36
CA ILE A 27 6.69 -1.52 1.52
C ILE A 27 6.31 -0.13 2.05
N THR A 28 5.05 0.07 2.40
CA THR A 28 4.59 1.34 2.98
C THR A 28 5.29 1.63 4.30
N LEU A 29 5.46 0.60 5.14
CA LEU A 29 6.19 0.75 6.39
C LEU A 29 7.62 1.24 6.14
N ILE A 30 8.31 0.62 5.18
CA ILE A 30 9.68 1.00 4.81
C ILE A 30 9.72 2.44 4.29
N GLU A 31 8.84 2.78 3.38
CA GLU A 31 8.81 4.12 2.79
C GLU A 31 8.51 5.20 3.83
N PHE A 32 7.58 4.93 4.74
CA PHE A 32 7.25 5.85 5.81
C PHE A 32 8.45 6.06 6.75
N LEU A 33 9.06 4.96 7.20
CA LEU A 33 10.18 5.03 8.15
C LEU A 33 11.42 5.66 7.55
N ARG A 34 11.60 5.54 6.24
CA ARG A 34 12.70 6.20 5.53
C ARG A 34 12.67 7.72 5.71
N GLY A 35 11.48 8.29 5.87
CA GLY A 35 11.30 9.73 6.11
C GLY A 35 11.38 10.14 7.59
N VAL A 36 11.61 9.19 8.49
CA VAL A 36 11.68 9.44 9.94
C VAL A 36 13.15 9.43 10.36
N SER A 37 13.54 10.36 11.26
CA SER A 37 14.91 10.42 11.75
C SER A 37 15.30 9.13 12.45
N GLU A 38 16.56 8.76 12.37
CA GLU A 38 17.06 7.50 12.93
C GLU A 38 16.70 7.34 14.41
N LYS A 39 16.81 8.40 15.19
CA LYS A 39 16.54 8.38 16.63
C LYS A 39 15.10 8.00 16.95
N LYS A 40 14.14 8.36 16.08
CA LYS A 40 12.72 8.11 16.30
C LYS A 40 12.21 6.89 15.58
N ARG A 41 12.99 6.33 14.67
CA ARG A 41 12.53 5.32 13.73
C ARG A 41 11.97 4.06 14.40
N ARG A 42 12.68 3.55 15.41
CA ARG A 42 12.24 2.34 16.13
C ARG A 42 10.91 2.56 16.86
N ARG A 43 10.77 3.72 17.50
CA ARG A 43 9.54 4.07 18.21
C ARG A 43 8.35 4.25 17.25
N VAL A 44 8.57 4.93 16.13
CA VAL A 44 7.52 5.13 15.13
C VAL A 44 7.13 3.79 14.50
N LYS A 45 8.10 2.93 14.21
CA LYS A 45 7.82 1.59 13.68
C LYS A 45 6.89 0.81 14.62
N SER A 46 7.22 0.78 15.92
CA SER A 46 6.37 0.09 16.89
C SER A 46 4.97 0.66 16.94
N ALA A 47 4.84 1.98 16.90
CA ALA A 47 3.54 2.62 16.91
C ALA A 47 2.70 2.26 15.68
N LEU A 48 3.32 2.22 14.51
CA LEU A 48 2.64 1.83 13.28
C LEU A 48 2.20 0.37 13.31
N GLU A 49 3.05 -0.50 13.85
CA GLU A 49 2.73 -1.94 13.97
C GLU A 49 1.59 -2.20 14.96
N GLU A 50 1.42 -1.34 15.95
CA GLU A 50 0.28 -1.42 16.85
C GLU A 50 -1.00 -0.88 16.22
N ALA A 51 -0.88 0.18 15.42
CA ALA A 51 -2.03 0.86 14.83
C ALA A 51 -2.58 0.16 13.59
N TYR A 52 -1.73 -0.52 12.83
CA TYR A 52 -2.08 -1.13 11.54
C TYR A 52 -1.59 -2.56 11.46
N GLU A 53 -2.33 -3.39 10.73
CA GLU A 53 -1.84 -4.71 10.37
C GLU A 53 -0.83 -4.54 9.23
N VAL A 54 0.38 -5.03 9.41
CA VAL A 54 1.41 -4.96 8.37
C VAL A 54 1.37 -6.24 7.54
N ILE A 55 1.16 -6.08 6.23
CA ILE A 55 1.10 -7.21 5.30
C ILE A 55 2.51 -7.50 4.80
N ASP A 56 3.01 -8.68 5.12
CA ASP A 56 4.33 -9.13 4.69
C ASP A 56 4.35 -9.40 3.19
N LEU A 57 5.55 -9.39 2.61
CA LEU A 57 5.76 -9.81 1.23
C LEU A 57 5.90 -11.34 1.19
N ASP A 58 4.78 -12.01 1.45
CA ASP A 58 4.75 -13.47 1.44
C ASP A 58 4.53 -14.03 0.04
N ASN A 59 4.41 -15.35 -0.08
CA ASN A 59 4.25 -16.01 -1.36
C ASN A 59 3.05 -15.49 -2.16
N ASP A 60 1.91 -15.30 -1.49
CA ASP A 60 0.71 -14.83 -2.19
C ASP A 60 0.89 -13.43 -2.76
N VAL A 61 1.52 -12.56 -2.00
CA VAL A 61 1.82 -11.18 -2.47
C VAL A 61 2.80 -11.21 -3.63
N ILE A 62 3.85 -12.02 -3.52
CA ILE A 62 4.86 -12.14 -4.58
C ILE A 62 4.25 -12.63 -5.88
N LEU A 63 3.40 -13.67 -5.80
CA LEU A 63 2.75 -14.22 -6.98
C LEU A 63 1.75 -13.23 -7.60
N GLU A 64 1.01 -12.50 -6.78
CA GLU A 64 0.12 -11.45 -7.28
C GLU A 64 0.90 -10.31 -7.95
N TYR A 65 2.03 -9.92 -7.36
CA TYR A 65 2.89 -8.93 -7.98
C TYR A 65 3.31 -9.36 -9.39
N CYS A 66 3.79 -10.59 -9.53
CA CYS A 66 4.23 -11.10 -10.82
C CYS A 66 3.09 -11.14 -11.85
N ARG A 67 1.90 -11.54 -11.41
CA ARG A 67 0.73 -11.60 -12.28
C ARG A 67 0.31 -10.21 -12.75
N LEU A 68 0.26 -9.24 -11.85
CA LEU A 68 -0.05 -7.85 -12.19
C LEU A 68 1.02 -7.25 -13.12
N TYR A 69 2.28 -7.55 -12.84
CA TYR A 69 3.40 -7.11 -13.65
C TYR A 69 3.25 -7.59 -15.10
N ASP A 70 2.97 -8.88 -15.28
CA ASP A 70 2.82 -9.46 -16.60
C ASP A 70 1.68 -8.83 -17.38
N GLU A 71 0.53 -8.59 -16.71
CA GLU A 71 -0.62 -8.00 -17.36
C GLU A 71 -0.40 -6.53 -17.74
N LEU A 72 0.25 -5.75 -16.90
CA LEU A 72 0.58 -4.36 -17.19
C LEU A 72 1.59 -4.27 -18.34
N ARG A 73 2.59 -5.13 -18.32
CA ARG A 73 3.59 -5.19 -19.38
C ARG A 73 2.95 -5.53 -20.73
N GLY A 74 2.02 -6.47 -20.74
CA GLY A 74 1.29 -6.86 -21.94
C GLY A 74 0.47 -5.72 -22.53
N LYS A 75 0.02 -4.79 -21.71
CA LYS A 75 -0.75 -3.62 -22.14
C LYS A 75 0.12 -2.40 -22.42
N GLY A 76 1.42 -2.50 -22.20
CA GLY A 76 2.31 -1.36 -22.33
C GLY A 76 2.14 -0.32 -21.22
N GLU A 77 1.50 -0.71 -20.12
CA GLU A 77 1.28 0.16 -18.97
C GLU A 77 2.20 -0.28 -17.83
N MET A 78 2.91 0.64 -17.24
CA MET A 78 3.83 0.34 -16.15
C MET A 78 3.51 1.16 -14.92
N ILE A 79 3.72 0.54 -13.77
CA ILE A 79 3.63 1.18 -12.45
C ILE A 79 4.96 0.86 -11.75
N GLY A 80 5.46 1.79 -10.97
CA GLY A 80 6.70 1.58 -10.20
C GLY A 80 6.59 0.36 -9.28
N ASP A 81 7.70 -0.32 -9.03
CA ASP A 81 7.70 -1.57 -8.27
C ASP A 81 7.12 -1.43 -6.87
N ALA A 82 7.44 -0.35 -6.17
CA ALA A 82 6.92 -0.13 -4.82
C ALA A 82 5.39 -0.05 -4.84
N ASP A 83 4.82 0.74 -5.75
CA ASP A 83 3.37 0.89 -5.88
C ASP A 83 2.72 -0.42 -6.30
N LEU A 84 3.37 -1.16 -7.20
CA LEU A 84 2.84 -2.44 -7.65
C LEU A 84 2.84 -3.49 -6.53
N LEU A 85 3.86 -3.48 -5.68
CA LEU A 85 3.91 -4.37 -4.51
C LEU A 85 2.82 -4.01 -3.50
N ILE A 86 2.55 -2.72 -3.31
CA ILE A 86 1.45 -2.27 -2.45
C ILE A 86 0.11 -2.76 -3.00
N ALA A 87 -0.12 -2.61 -4.30
CA ALA A 87 -1.34 -3.07 -4.95
C ALA A 87 -1.47 -4.60 -4.86
N ALA A 88 -0.38 -5.32 -5.06
CA ALA A 88 -0.35 -6.78 -4.93
C ALA A 88 -0.71 -7.22 -3.52
N SER A 89 -0.26 -6.49 -2.51
CA SER A 89 -0.61 -6.77 -1.10
C SER A 89 -2.12 -6.63 -0.88
N ALA A 90 -2.71 -5.57 -1.43
CA ALA A 90 -4.15 -5.36 -1.32
C ALA A 90 -4.92 -6.49 -1.99
N LYS A 91 -4.53 -6.86 -3.20
CA LYS A 91 -5.22 -7.91 -3.96
C LYS A 91 -5.09 -9.27 -3.27
N ALA A 92 -3.89 -9.62 -2.82
CA ALA A 92 -3.63 -10.91 -2.17
C ALA A 92 -4.47 -11.10 -0.90
N ARG A 93 -4.77 -10.03 -0.19
CA ARG A 93 -5.55 -10.07 1.05
C ARG A 93 -7.00 -9.63 0.85
N LYS A 94 -7.41 -9.37 -0.39
CA LYS A 94 -8.78 -8.92 -0.72
C LYS A 94 -9.16 -7.65 0.03
N LEU A 95 -8.21 -6.74 0.13
CA LEU A 95 -8.39 -5.44 0.78
C LEU A 95 -8.64 -4.37 -0.28
N THR A 96 -9.36 -3.32 0.11
CA THR A 96 -9.54 -2.16 -0.77
C THR A 96 -8.34 -1.23 -0.61
N LEU A 97 -7.68 -0.94 -1.71
CA LEU A 97 -6.54 -0.01 -1.72
C LEU A 97 -7.04 1.43 -1.62
N MET A 98 -6.65 2.11 -0.56
CA MET A 98 -6.93 3.53 -0.37
C MET A 98 -5.72 4.32 -0.83
N THR A 99 -5.91 5.23 -1.77
CA THR A 99 -4.81 5.98 -2.39
C THR A 99 -5.25 7.40 -2.70
N LEU A 100 -4.28 8.30 -2.83
CA LEU A 100 -4.50 9.66 -3.34
C LEU A 100 -4.16 9.75 -4.83
N ASP A 101 -3.59 8.68 -5.39
CA ASP A 101 -3.10 8.66 -6.77
C ASP A 101 -4.11 8.00 -7.71
N LYS A 102 -4.63 8.78 -8.65
CA LYS A 102 -5.58 8.29 -9.66
C LYS A 102 -4.96 7.24 -10.58
N GLY A 103 -3.63 7.21 -10.68
CA GLY A 103 -2.93 6.22 -11.50
C GLY A 103 -3.21 4.78 -11.12
N PHE A 104 -3.62 4.52 -9.87
CA PHE A 104 -3.98 3.17 -9.44
C PHE A 104 -5.31 2.67 -10.01
N LYS A 105 -6.16 3.55 -10.53
CA LYS A 105 -7.47 3.13 -11.05
C LYS A 105 -7.38 2.13 -12.20
N LYS A 106 -6.31 2.18 -12.98
CA LYS A 106 -6.11 1.22 -14.07
C LYS A 106 -5.98 -0.23 -13.56
N LEU A 107 -5.67 -0.41 -12.27
CA LEU A 107 -5.58 -1.73 -11.68
C LEU A 107 -6.95 -2.34 -11.37
N GLU A 108 -8.01 -1.56 -11.40
CA GLU A 108 -9.36 -2.09 -11.18
C GLU A 108 -9.72 -3.16 -12.19
N ASN A 109 -9.27 -3.00 -13.44
CA ASN A 109 -9.49 -3.98 -14.48
C ASN A 109 -8.71 -5.29 -14.25
N LEU A 110 -7.76 -5.27 -13.34
CA LEU A 110 -6.93 -6.42 -12.99
C LEU A 110 -7.31 -7.03 -11.66
N GLY A 111 -8.45 -6.61 -11.09
CA GLY A 111 -8.99 -7.21 -9.88
C GLY A 111 -8.56 -6.54 -8.58
N VAL A 112 -7.93 -5.38 -8.65
CA VAL A 112 -7.60 -4.61 -7.44
C VAL A 112 -8.75 -3.64 -7.16
N LYS A 113 -9.30 -3.68 -5.95
CA LYS A 113 -10.32 -2.72 -5.54
C LYS A 113 -9.61 -1.43 -5.11
N VAL A 114 -9.95 -0.33 -5.76
CA VAL A 114 -9.27 0.96 -5.54
C VAL A 114 -10.28 2.02 -5.18
N VAL A 115 -9.98 2.77 -4.12
CA VAL A 115 -10.70 3.99 -3.76
C VAL A 115 -9.69 5.12 -3.75
N VAL A 116 -9.92 6.13 -4.60
CA VAL A 116 -9.07 7.31 -4.66
C VAL A 116 -9.66 8.36 -3.73
N GLU A 117 -8.90 8.73 -2.71
CA GLU A 117 -9.31 9.76 -1.76
C GLU A 117 -9.00 11.15 -2.32
N GLU A 118 -9.79 12.13 -1.89
CA GLU A 118 -9.51 13.51 -2.22
C GLU A 118 -8.41 14.03 -1.28
N GLY A 119 -7.42 14.65 -1.88
CA GLY A 119 -6.26 15.15 -1.15
C GLY A 119 -6.48 16.41 -0.35
#